data_178763429b3220c59c7f67c06d402eb5
#
_entry.id   178763429b3220c59c7f67c06d402eb5
#
_cell.length_a   1.000
_cell.length_b   1.000
_cell.length_c   1.000
_cell.angle_alpha   90.00
_cell.angle_beta   90.00
_cell.angle_gamma   90.00
#
_symmetry.space_group_name_H-M   'P 1'
#
loop_
_entity.id
_entity.type
_entity.pdbx_description
1 polymer ?
#
loop_
_entity_poly.entity_id
_entity_poly.type
_entity_poly.pdbx_seq_one_letter_code
_entity_poly.pdbx_strand_id
1 'polypeptide(L)'
;FRTYSNSQIQRLAKMITADIQVKKRNGRGTEPLDLNKIHVMVEEACRGLSGVSASQVEIQSQLSFYDGITSADIQETLIRSASDLITLDNPNYQFVAARLLLFSLRKSIYHKMYEPWSLDKQILFGIEKGLYDSAILNYYTTEEFEELDKAIEHDRDLKFTYAGLRQVYDKYLVQDRSTGKVYETPQFMYMMIAATIFHAYPKTT
;
A
#
# COMPACT_ATOMS: atom_id res chain seq x y z
N PHE A 1 -17.73 22.51 26.87
CA PHE A 1 -17.24 22.13 25.53
C PHE A 1 -18.45 21.69 24.71
N ARG A 2 -18.71 22.35 23.56
CA ARG A 2 -19.78 21.92 22.63
C ARG A 2 -19.29 20.66 21.91
N THR A 3 -19.91 19.52 22.19
CA THR A 3 -19.74 18.28 21.42
C THR A 3 -20.50 18.43 20.10
N TYR A 4 -19.78 18.50 19.00
CA TYR A 4 -20.38 18.46 17.66
C TYR A 4 -20.80 17.01 17.32
N SER A 5 -21.96 16.86 16.68
CA SER A 5 -22.38 15.56 16.17
C SER A 5 -21.50 15.14 14.96
N ASN A 6 -21.35 13.84 14.71
CA ASN A 6 -20.59 13.34 13.56
C ASN A 6 -21.06 13.97 12.22
N SER A 7 -22.37 14.22 12.07
CA SER A 7 -22.92 14.86 10.87
C SER A 7 -22.48 16.33 10.73
N GLN A 8 -22.33 17.05 11.86
CA GLN A 8 -21.83 18.43 11.85
C GLN A 8 -20.34 18.49 11.50
N ILE A 9 -19.55 17.54 12.03
CA ILE A 9 -18.12 17.44 11.74
C ILE A 9 -17.90 17.08 10.27
N GLN A 10 -18.66 16.13 9.71
CA GLN A 10 -18.61 15.79 8.29
C GLN A 10 -18.98 16.96 7.38
N ARG A 11 -20.00 17.73 7.77
CA ARG A 11 -20.40 18.93 7.02
C ARG A 11 -19.34 20.01 7.02
N LEU A 12 -18.69 20.22 8.17
CA LEU A 12 -17.58 21.16 8.31
C LEU A 12 -16.36 20.72 7.50
N ALA A 13 -15.99 19.44 7.60
CA ALA A 13 -14.89 18.86 6.83
C ALA A 13 -15.13 19.02 5.31
N LYS A 14 -16.35 18.76 4.84
CA LYS A 14 -16.74 18.93 3.43
C LYS A 14 -16.67 20.40 2.98
N MET A 15 -16.97 21.36 3.86
CA MET A 15 -16.84 22.80 3.56
C MET A 15 -15.36 23.23 3.47
N ILE A 16 -14.50 22.70 4.36
CA ILE A 16 -13.07 23.03 4.39
C ILE A 16 -12.35 22.45 3.17
N THR A 17 -12.80 21.30 2.66
CA THR A 17 -12.14 20.59 1.56
C THR A 17 -12.70 20.92 0.18
N ALA A 18 -13.76 21.74 0.08
CA ALA A 18 -14.47 22.01 -1.18
C ALA A 18 -13.60 22.63 -2.28
N ASP A 19 -12.59 23.43 -1.90
CA ASP A 19 -11.74 24.16 -2.83
C ASP A 19 -10.29 23.63 -2.93
N ILE A 20 -10.01 22.47 -2.29
CA ILE A 20 -8.67 21.90 -2.28
C ILE A 20 -8.32 21.33 -3.66
N GLN A 21 -7.21 21.80 -4.22
CA GLN A 21 -6.58 21.24 -5.42
C GLN A 21 -5.47 20.27 -5.03
N VAL A 22 -5.45 19.09 -5.66
CA VAL A 22 -4.48 18.04 -5.41
C VAL A 22 -3.47 17.98 -6.55
N LYS A 23 -2.19 18.03 -6.23
CA LYS A 23 -1.09 17.82 -7.20
C LYS A 23 -0.93 16.32 -7.47
N LYS A 24 -0.98 15.93 -8.75
CA LYS A 24 -0.80 14.53 -9.17
C LYS A 24 0.63 14.07 -8.91
N ARG A 25 0.79 12.81 -8.47
CA ARG A 25 2.10 12.17 -8.20
C ARG A 25 3.06 12.20 -9.40
N ASN A 26 2.53 12.20 -10.62
CA ASN A 26 3.32 12.24 -11.86
C ASN A 26 3.72 13.65 -12.32
N GLY A 27 3.46 14.68 -11.52
CA GLY A 27 3.74 16.09 -11.84
C GLY A 27 2.87 16.68 -12.96
N ARG A 28 1.88 15.95 -13.48
CA ARG A 28 1.04 16.36 -14.61
C ARG A 28 -0.25 17.05 -14.13
N GLY A 29 -0.11 18.26 -13.57
CA GLY A 29 -1.26 19.12 -13.25
C GLY A 29 -1.89 18.86 -11.88
N THR A 30 -2.98 19.59 -11.65
CA THR A 30 -3.80 19.52 -10.45
C THR A 30 -5.19 18.98 -10.79
N GLU A 31 -5.87 18.42 -9.81
CA GLU A 31 -7.28 18.03 -9.90
C GLU A 31 -7.98 18.38 -8.58
N PRO A 32 -9.31 18.62 -8.58
CA PRO A 32 -10.05 18.81 -7.33
C PRO A 32 -9.90 17.59 -6.43
N LEU A 33 -9.88 17.81 -5.11
CA LEU A 33 -9.87 16.75 -4.12
C LEU A 33 -11.15 15.92 -4.24
N ASP A 34 -10.99 14.64 -4.55
CA ASP A 34 -12.10 13.70 -4.66
C ASP A 34 -12.21 12.87 -3.37
N LEU A 35 -13.11 13.31 -2.49
CA LEU A 35 -13.38 12.63 -1.22
C LEU A 35 -13.96 11.22 -1.41
N ASN A 36 -14.64 10.96 -2.54
CA ASN A 36 -15.19 9.65 -2.81
C ASN A 36 -14.09 8.61 -3.10
N LYS A 37 -13.01 9.01 -3.80
CA LYS A 37 -11.83 8.14 -3.98
C LYS A 37 -11.16 7.80 -2.65
N ILE A 38 -11.10 8.76 -1.73
CA ILE A 38 -10.57 8.54 -0.38
C ILE A 38 -11.47 7.57 0.37
N HIS A 39 -12.78 7.81 0.37
CA HIS A 39 -13.77 6.98 1.03
C HIS A 39 -13.68 5.52 0.60
N VAL A 40 -13.72 5.25 -0.70
CA VAL A 40 -13.61 3.88 -1.24
C VAL A 40 -12.33 3.18 -0.80
N MET A 41 -11.20 3.89 -0.78
CA MET A 41 -9.91 3.32 -0.36
C MET A 41 -9.89 3.03 1.14
N VAL A 42 -10.43 3.90 1.98
CA VAL A 42 -10.46 3.71 3.44
C VAL A 42 -11.46 2.62 3.82
N GLU A 43 -12.62 2.57 3.17
CA GLU A 43 -13.58 1.47 3.36
C GLU A 43 -12.98 0.12 3.01
N GLU A 44 -12.24 0.04 1.89
CA GLU A 44 -11.54 -1.18 1.51
C GLU A 44 -10.50 -1.59 2.56
N ALA A 45 -9.75 -0.63 3.12
CA ALA A 45 -8.81 -0.92 4.19
C ALA A 45 -9.48 -1.42 5.48
N CYS A 46 -10.71 -0.98 5.75
CA CYS A 46 -11.51 -1.42 6.91
C CYS A 46 -12.24 -2.75 6.67
N ARG A 47 -12.34 -3.22 5.44
CA ARG A 47 -13.17 -4.40 5.07
C ARG A 47 -12.82 -5.62 5.91
N GLY A 48 -13.86 -6.23 6.53
CA GLY A 48 -13.73 -7.44 7.32
C GLY A 48 -13.05 -7.27 8.68
N LEU A 49 -12.80 -6.04 9.12
CA LEU A 49 -12.24 -5.74 10.45
C LEU A 49 -13.35 -5.23 11.38
N SER A 50 -13.39 -5.75 12.60
CA SER A 50 -14.31 -5.27 13.65
C SER A 50 -13.68 -4.11 14.45
N GLY A 51 -14.51 -3.24 15.01
CA GLY A 51 -14.07 -2.15 15.88
C GLY A 51 -13.31 -1.04 15.17
N VAL A 52 -13.46 -0.90 13.84
CA VAL A 52 -12.88 0.18 13.03
C VAL A 52 -13.98 0.94 12.29
N SER A 53 -13.72 2.20 11.98
CA SER A 53 -14.63 3.08 11.25
C SER A 53 -13.88 3.88 10.19
N ALA A 54 -14.26 3.71 8.94
CA ALA A 54 -13.72 4.49 7.83
C ALA A 54 -13.93 6.00 8.06
N SER A 55 -15.11 6.39 8.53
CA SER A 55 -15.42 7.79 8.81
C SER A 55 -14.50 8.42 9.86
N GLN A 56 -14.03 7.68 10.86
CA GLN A 56 -13.10 8.21 11.86
C GLN A 56 -11.73 8.51 11.21
N VAL A 57 -11.21 7.61 10.39
CA VAL A 57 -9.95 7.83 9.65
C VAL A 57 -10.08 9.03 8.72
N GLU A 58 -11.20 9.12 7.98
CA GLU A 58 -11.46 10.22 7.05
C GLU A 58 -11.55 11.58 7.75
N ILE A 59 -12.32 11.69 8.83
CA ILE A 59 -12.47 12.94 9.58
C ILE A 59 -11.12 13.39 10.12
N GLN A 60 -10.35 12.49 10.72
CA GLN A 60 -9.04 12.82 11.27
C GLN A 60 -8.05 13.25 10.19
N SER A 61 -8.07 12.60 9.03
CA SER A 61 -7.18 12.94 7.91
C SER A 61 -7.55 14.27 7.25
N GLN A 62 -8.85 14.55 7.07
CA GLN A 62 -9.34 15.76 6.40
C GLN A 62 -8.91 17.05 7.12
N LEU A 63 -8.72 17.02 8.44
CA LEU A 63 -8.21 18.15 9.22
C LEU A 63 -6.76 18.55 8.84
N SER A 64 -6.03 17.68 8.20
CA SER A 64 -4.64 17.89 7.78
C SER A 64 -4.50 18.19 6.28
N PHE A 65 -5.59 18.23 5.52
CA PHE A 65 -5.54 18.54 4.09
C PHE A 65 -5.46 20.05 3.86
N TYR A 66 -4.69 20.45 2.86
CA TYR A 66 -4.48 21.85 2.47
C TYR A 66 -4.46 21.98 0.94
N ASP A 67 -4.68 23.16 0.43
CA ASP A 67 -4.66 23.42 -1.01
C ASP A 67 -3.25 23.18 -1.60
N GLY A 68 -3.20 22.45 -2.70
CA GLY A 68 -1.93 22.07 -3.34
C GLY A 68 -1.27 20.82 -2.72
N ILE A 69 -1.94 20.11 -1.79
CA ILE A 69 -1.45 18.82 -1.24
C ILE A 69 -1.19 17.82 -2.36
N THR A 70 -0.16 16.99 -2.22
CA THR A 70 0.09 15.92 -3.20
C THR A 70 -0.75 14.68 -2.91
N SER A 71 -1.04 13.89 -3.94
CA SER A 71 -1.73 12.60 -3.74
C SER A 71 -0.90 11.61 -2.90
N ALA A 72 0.42 11.80 -2.81
CA ALA A 72 1.28 11.02 -1.92
C ALA A 72 1.10 11.45 -0.46
N ASP A 73 1.06 12.77 -0.19
CA ASP A 73 0.86 13.31 1.16
C ASP A 73 -0.54 12.99 1.70
N ILE A 74 -1.57 12.96 0.83
CA ILE A 74 -2.90 12.48 1.22
C ILE A 74 -2.82 11.03 1.72
N GLN A 75 -2.12 10.15 1.01
CA GLN A 75 -1.99 8.75 1.43
C GLN A 75 -1.20 8.61 2.72
N GLU A 76 -0.10 9.35 2.89
CA GLU A 76 0.68 9.36 4.13
C GLU A 76 -0.16 9.90 5.31
N THR A 77 -0.97 10.93 5.07
CA THR A 77 -1.90 11.47 6.08
C THR A 77 -2.94 10.44 6.50
N LEU A 78 -3.51 9.68 5.55
CA LEU A 78 -4.46 8.59 5.86
C LEU A 78 -3.81 7.47 6.66
N ILE A 79 -2.60 7.06 6.31
CA ILE A 79 -1.83 6.04 7.04
C ILE A 79 -1.59 6.51 8.47
N ARG A 80 -1.13 7.75 8.65
CA ARG A 80 -0.88 8.35 9.97
C ARG A 80 -2.17 8.44 10.79
N SER A 81 -3.26 8.95 10.20
CA SER A 81 -4.55 9.04 10.88
C SER A 81 -5.07 7.68 11.35
N ALA A 82 -4.91 6.64 10.54
CA ALA A 82 -5.26 5.28 10.95
C ALA A 82 -4.34 4.76 12.06
N SER A 83 -3.03 5.06 12.01
CA SER A 83 -2.10 4.64 13.06
C SER A 83 -2.33 5.34 14.39
N ASP A 84 -2.75 6.60 14.38
CA ASP A 84 -3.07 7.38 15.59
C ASP A 84 -4.35 6.89 16.29
N LEU A 85 -5.20 6.15 15.58
CA LEU A 85 -6.41 5.52 16.13
C LEU A 85 -6.13 4.15 16.78
N ILE A 86 -4.91 3.64 16.73
CA ILE A 86 -4.54 2.37 17.39
C ILE A 86 -4.54 2.57 18.90
N THR A 87 -5.44 1.87 19.57
CA THR A 87 -5.56 1.88 21.04
C THR A 87 -5.79 0.46 21.55
N LEU A 88 -5.73 0.28 22.86
CA LEU A 88 -6.07 -1.02 23.48
C LEU A 88 -7.52 -1.44 23.20
N ASP A 89 -8.44 -0.47 23.13
CA ASP A 89 -9.85 -0.74 22.84
C ASP A 89 -10.12 -0.97 21.35
N ASN A 90 -9.29 -0.40 20.48
CA ASN A 90 -9.45 -0.47 19.02
C ASN A 90 -8.14 -0.91 18.32
N PRO A 91 -7.62 -2.11 18.62
CA PRO A 91 -6.32 -2.56 18.11
C PRO A 91 -6.32 -2.81 16.59
N ASN A 92 -7.49 -3.06 16.00
CA ASN A 92 -7.61 -3.40 14.58
C ASN A 92 -7.28 -2.26 13.62
N TYR A 93 -7.18 -1.02 14.10
CA TYR A 93 -6.65 0.07 13.27
C TYR A 93 -5.20 -0.17 12.81
N GLN A 94 -4.44 -1.04 13.50
CA GLN A 94 -3.12 -1.47 13.02
C GLN A 94 -3.19 -2.16 11.65
N PHE A 95 -4.26 -2.91 11.37
CA PHE A 95 -4.46 -3.53 10.06
C PHE A 95 -4.95 -2.51 9.03
N VAL A 96 -5.78 -1.54 9.44
CA VAL A 96 -6.21 -0.45 8.54
C VAL A 96 -5.00 0.36 8.09
N ALA A 97 -4.13 0.78 8.99
CA ALA A 97 -2.91 1.52 8.68
C ALA A 97 -1.96 0.70 7.77
N ALA A 98 -1.81 -0.61 8.04
CA ALA A 98 -1.01 -1.50 7.21
C ALA A 98 -1.57 -1.62 5.78
N ARG A 99 -2.88 -1.81 5.64
CA ARG A 99 -3.53 -1.94 4.33
C ARG A 99 -3.43 -0.64 3.53
N LEU A 100 -3.61 0.52 4.15
CA LEU A 100 -3.41 1.81 3.49
C LEU A 100 -1.97 1.99 3.00
N LEU A 101 -0.97 1.57 3.81
CA LEU A 101 0.44 1.56 3.41
C LEU A 101 0.67 0.61 2.23
N LEU A 102 0.11 -0.60 2.26
CA LEU A 102 0.20 -1.57 1.17
C LEU A 102 -0.44 -1.04 -0.12
N PHE A 103 -1.60 -0.40 -0.04
CA PHE A 103 -2.27 0.20 -1.20
C PHE A 103 -1.44 1.33 -1.82
N SER A 104 -0.80 2.16 -0.96
CA SER A 104 0.14 3.18 -1.43
C SER A 104 1.35 2.56 -2.13
N LEU A 105 1.91 1.48 -1.58
CA LEU A 105 3.02 0.73 -2.16
C LEU A 105 2.64 0.13 -3.52
N ARG A 106 1.54 -0.64 -3.58
CA ARG A 106 1.05 -1.24 -4.84
C ARG A 106 0.81 -0.19 -5.92
N LYS A 107 0.19 0.94 -5.55
CA LYS A 107 -0.05 2.04 -6.48
C LYS A 107 1.23 2.70 -6.97
N SER A 108 2.28 2.76 -6.15
CA SER A 108 3.56 3.34 -6.54
C SER A 108 4.34 2.46 -7.52
N ILE A 109 4.21 1.14 -7.42
CA ILE A 109 4.92 0.16 -8.25
C ILE A 109 4.10 -0.20 -9.49
N TYR A 110 2.84 -0.60 -9.29
CA TYR A 110 1.99 -1.20 -10.33
C TYR A 110 1.02 -0.21 -10.96
N HIS A 111 0.94 1.02 -10.45
CA HIS A 111 -0.06 2.04 -10.82
C HIS A 111 -1.51 1.62 -10.55
N LYS A 112 -1.71 0.47 -9.91
CA LYS A 112 -2.99 -0.10 -9.50
C LYS A 112 -2.92 -0.51 -8.02
N MET A 113 -4.07 -0.49 -7.35
CA MET A 113 -4.15 -0.80 -5.91
C MET A 113 -4.34 -2.30 -5.65
N TYR A 114 -5.05 -2.99 -6.57
CA TYR A 114 -5.54 -4.36 -6.35
C TYR A 114 -4.88 -5.43 -7.21
N GLU A 115 -4.22 -5.06 -8.28
CA GLU A 115 -3.69 -6.02 -9.26
C GLU A 115 -2.16 -5.94 -9.32
N PRO A 116 -1.44 -6.73 -8.50
CA PRO A 116 -0.01 -6.93 -8.70
C PRO A 116 0.27 -7.50 -10.09
N TRP A 117 1.48 -7.33 -10.55
CA TRP A 117 1.93 -7.97 -11.79
C TRP A 117 2.06 -9.48 -11.59
N SER A 118 2.20 -10.24 -12.69
CA SER A 118 2.68 -11.61 -12.65
C SER A 118 4.16 -11.66 -12.26
N LEU A 119 4.60 -12.82 -11.76
CA LEU A 119 5.98 -13.00 -11.28
C LEU A 119 7.01 -12.77 -12.38
N ASP A 120 6.78 -13.28 -13.58
CA ASP A 120 7.65 -13.07 -14.75
C ASP A 120 7.83 -11.58 -15.06
N LYS A 121 6.74 -10.83 -15.05
CA LYS A 121 6.77 -9.38 -15.28
C LYS A 121 7.53 -8.65 -14.17
N GLN A 122 7.35 -9.04 -12.91
CA GLN A 122 8.08 -8.48 -11.78
C GLN A 122 9.58 -8.74 -11.91
N ILE A 123 9.97 -9.97 -12.30
CA ILE A 123 11.37 -10.37 -12.49
C ILE A 123 12.01 -9.57 -13.62
N LEU A 124 11.37 -9.53 -14.79
CA LEU A 124 11.90 -8.81 -15.95
C LEU A 124 12.07 -7.32 -15.66
N PHE A 125 11.09 -6.71 -14.98
CA PHE A 125 11.18 -5.32 -14.54
C PHE A 125 12.36 -5.11 -13.57
N GLY A 126 12.53 -6.00 -12.59
CA GLY A 126 13.63 -5.94 -11.62
C GLY A 126 15.01 -6.06 -12.29
N ILE A 127 15.15 -6.95 -13.29
CA ILE A 127 16.37 -7.12 -14.07
C ILE A 127 16.64 -5.87 -14.92
N GLU A 128 15.63 -5.35 -15.63
CA GLU A 128 15.75 -4.10 -16.42
C GLU A 128 16.23 -2.92 -15.59
N LYS A 129 15.81 -2.84 -14.33
CA LYS A 129 16.23 -1.80 -13.37
C LYS A 129 17.58 -2.08 -12.70
N GLY A 130 18.20 -3.23 -12.96
CA GLY A 130 19.44 -3.65 -12.29
C GLY A 130 19.25 -3.98 -10.80
N LEU A 131 18.03 -4.34 -10.40
CA LEU A 131 17.67 -4.66 -9.00
C LEU A 131 17.73 -6.17 -8.74
N TYR A 132 17.48 -6.99 -9.76
CA TYR A 132 17.55 -8.44 -9.68
C TYR A 132 18.65 -8.96 -10.58
N ASP A 133 19.31 -10.06 -10.15
CA ASP A 133 20.28 -10.77 -10.95
C ASP A 133 19.56 -11.55 -12.07
N SER A 134 20.01 -11.37 -13.30
CA SER A 134 19.48 -12.09 -14.47
C SER A 134 19.70 -13.60 -14.41
N ALA A 135 20.62 -14.09 -13.57
CA ALA A 135 20.85 -15.51 -13.35
C ALA A 135 19.57 -16.29 -12.95
N ILE A 136 18.61 -15.61 -12.32
CA ILE A 136 17.30 -16.21 -11.95
C ILE A 136 16.58 -16.82 -13.17
N LEU A 137 16.75 -16.24 -14.36
CA LEU A 137 16.14 -16.74 -15.61
C LEU A 137 16.70 -18.09 -16.06
N ASN A 138 17.88 -18.49 -15.55
CA ASN A 138 18.49 -19.77 -15.84
C ASN A 138 18.13 -20.88 -14.85
N TYR A 139 17.44 -20.52 -13.76
CA TYR A 139 17.12 -21.45 -12.67
C TYR A 139 15.81 -22.20 -12.90
N TYR A 140 14.90 -21.64 -13.67
CA TYR A 140 13.55 -22.13 -13.88
C TYR A 140 13.13 -22.06 -15.33
N THR A 141 12.30 -23.04 -15.76
CA THR A 141 11.62 -22.97 -17.06
C THR A 141 10.43 -22.01 -16.99
N THR A 142 9.84 -21.71 -18.14
CA THR A 142 8.63 -20.85 -18.21
C THR A 142 7.48 -21.46 -17.42
N GLU A 143 7.27 -22.78 -17.55
CA GLU A 143 6.21 -23.53 -16.85
C GLU A 143 6.40 -23.46 -15.33
N GLU A 144 7.65 -23.57 -14.88
CA GLU A 144 7.99 -23.48 -13.45
C GLU A 144 7.77 -22.07 -12.91
N PHE A 145 8.06 -21.02 -13.67
CA PHE A 145 7.70 -19.64 -13.29
C PHE A 145 6.19 -19.47 -13.18
N GLU A 146 5.39 -20.07 -14.05
CA GLU A 146 3.93 -20.04 -13.95
C GLU A 146 3.41 -20.76 -12.69
N GLU A 147 4.05 -21.86 -12.29
CA GLU A 147 3.72 -22.57 -11.04
C GLU A 147 4.08 -21.73 -9.81
N LEU A 148 5.25 -21.09 -9.80
CA LEU A 148 5.65 -20.17 -8.74
C LEU A 148 4.71 -18.97 -8.63
N ASP A 149 4.27 -18.40 -9.75
CA ASP A 149 3.32 -17.31 -9.79
C ASP A 149 1.98 -17.70 -9.16
N LYS A 150 1.45 -18.87 -9.52
CA LYS A 150 0.22 -19.44 -8.94
C LYS A 150 0.31 -19.69 -7.44
N ALA A 151 1.51 -19.94 -6.91
CA ALA A 151 1.74 -20.16 -5.48
C ALA A 151 1.75 -18.84 -4.68
N ILE A 152 1.83 -17.67 -5.35
CA ILE A 152 1.83 -16.37 -4.69
C ILE A 152 0.39 -15.99 -4.30
N GLU A 153 0.16 -15.84 -3.01
CA GLU A 153 -1.09 -15.35 -2.46
C GLU A 153 -0.96 -13.89 -2.01
N HIS A 154 -1.13 -12.94 -2.91
CA HIS A 154 -0.96 -11.50 -2.63
C HIS A 154 -1.83 -10.97 -1.48
N ASP A 155 -2.96 -11.62 -1.19
CA ASP A 155 -3.87 -11.24 -0.10
C ASP A 155 -3.29 -11.54 1.29
N ARG A 156 -2.23 -12.33 1.38
CA ARG A 156 -1.48 -12.51 2.63
C ARG A 156 -0.89 -11.18 3.12
N ASP A 157 -0.55 -10.27 2.21
CA ASP A 157 -0.05 -8.93 2.57
C ASP A 157 -1.07 -8.11 3.36
N LEU A 158 -2.38 -8.37 3.21
CA LEU A 158 -3.45 -7.70 3.96
C LEU A 158 -3.51 -8.11 5.44
N LYS A 159 -2.76 -9.13 5.84
CA LYS A 159 -2.72 -9.66 7.22
C LYS A 159 -1.57 -9.06 8.04
N PHE A 160 -0.71 -8.25 7.46
CA PHE A 160 0.34 -7.56 8.21
C PHE A 160 -0.24 -6.57 9.21
N THR A 161 0.39 -6.49 10.39
CA THR A 161 0.23 -5.33 11.28
C THR A 161 1.00 -4.13 10.72
N TYR A 162 0.65 -2.92 11.13
CA TYR A 162 1.33 -1.71 10.66
C TYR A 162 2.84 -1.73 10.98
N ALA A 163 3.21 -2.07 12.21
CA ALA A 163 4.61 -2.17 12.59
C ALA A 163 5.37 -3.25 11.79
N GLY A 164 4.73 -4.41 11.57
CA GLY A 164 5.32 -5.49 10.77
C GLY A 164 5.54 -5.08 9.32
N LEU A 165 4.54 -4.47 8.69
CA LEU A 165 4.67 -4.02 7.29
C LEU A 165 5.68 -2.88 7.16
N ARG A 166 5.73 -1.92 8.10
CA ARG A 166 6.74 -0.85 8.13
C ARG A 166 8.14 -1.41 8.21
N GLN A 167 8.37 -2.41 9.07
CA GLN A 167 9.68 -3.05 9.18
C GLN A 167 10.08 -3.73 7.86
N VAL A 168 9.16 -4.46 7.21
CA VAL A 168 9.42 -5.09 5.91
C VAL A 168 9.71 -4.02 4.85
N TYR A 169 8.85 -3.00 4.77
CA TYR A 169 8.97 -1.89 3.83
C TYR A 169 10.31 -1.15 3.95
N ASP A 170 10.68 -0.78 5.17
CA ASP A 170 11.84 0.10 5.39
C ASP A 170 13.18 -0.64 5.30
N LYS A 171 13.20 -1.96 5.55
CA LYS A 171 14.44 -2.71 5.73
C LYS A 171 14.69 -3.82 4.71
N TYR A 172 13.64 -4.47 4.21
CA TYR A 172 13.78 -5.73 3.47
C TYR A 172 13.38 -5.64 2.01
N LEU A 173 12.33 -4.86 1.66
CA LEU A 173 11.94 -4.72 0.26
C LEU A 173 13.05 -4.09 -0.57
N VAL A 174 13.22 -4.59 -1.78
CA VAL A 174 14.17 -4.02 -2.74
C VAL A 174 13.80 -2.57 -3.05
N GLN A 175 14.75 -1.69 -2.81
CA GLN A 175 14.57 -0.25 -2.95
C GLN A 175 15.83 0.45 -3.44
N ASP A 176 15.65 1.55 -4.15
CA ASP A 176 16.72 2.50 -4.39
C ASP A 176 16.96 3.32 -3.11
N ARG A 177 18.10 3.08 -2.48
CA ARG A 177 18.45 3.71 -1.20
C ARG A 177 18.69 5.22 -1.32
N SER A 178 18.98 5.71 -2.52
CA SER A 178 19.20 7.15 -2.75
C SER A 178 17.89 7.92 -2.79
N THR A 179 16.81 7.32 -3.30
CA THR A 179 15.50 7.92 -3.47
C THR A 179 14.45 7.41 -2.48
N GLY A 180 14.72 6.29 -1.80
CA GLY A 180 13.75 5.57 -0.97
C GLY A 180 12.62 4.89 -1.77
N LYS A 181 12.75 4.83 -3.10
CA LYS A 181 11.74 4.19 -3.94
C LYS A 181 11.80 2.68 -3.83
N VAL A 182 10.68 2.06 -3.46
CA VAL A 182 10.50 0.62 -3.35
C VAL A 182 9.95 0.06 -4.66
N TYR A 183 10.36 -1.17 -5.02
CA TYR A 183 10.09 -1.78 -6.33
C TYR A 183 9.40 -3.15 -6.27
N GLU A 184 9.11 -3.65 -5.08
CA GLU A 184 8.41 -4.93 -4.90
C GLU A 184 7.46 -4.89 -3.70
N THR A 185 6.57 -5.87 -3.63
CA THR A 185 5.69 -6.11 -2.47
C THR A 185 6.18 -7.30 -1.65
N PRO A 186 5.72 -7.48 -0.39
CA PRO A 186 6.23 -8.54 0.48
C PRO A 186 6.12 -9.94 -0.12
N GLN A 187 5.03 -10.28 -0.81
CA GLN A 187 4.90 -11.62 -1.40
C GLN A 187 5.91 -11.87 -2.51
N PHE A 188 6.22 -10.88 -3.35
CA PHE A 188 7.29 -11.01 -4.33
C PHE A 188 8.66 -11.13 -3.66
N MET A 189 8.93 -10.34 -2.63
CA MET A 189 10.17 -10.48 -1.85
C MET A 189 10.35 -11.91 -1.34
N TYR A 190 9.33 -12.49 -0.70
CA TYR A 190 9.41 -13.86 -0.18
C TYR A 190 9.62 -14.87 -1.31
N MET A 191 8.88 -14.74 -2.41
CA MET A 191 9.03 -15.64 -3.56
C MET A 191 10.42 -15.53 -4.17
N MET A 192 10.95 -14.33 -4.38
CA MET A 192 12.29 -14.12 -4.94
C MET A 192 13.40 -14.69 -4.05
N ILE A 193 13.29 -14.52 -2.73
CA ILE A 193 14.22 -15.13 -1.77
C ILE A 193 14.16 -16.66 -1.88
N ALA A 194 12.97 -17.23 -1.84
CA ALA A 194 12.79 -18.68 -1.92
C ALA A 194 13.29 -19.22 -3.26
N ALA A 195 12.90 -18.63 -4.38
CA ALA A 195 13.34 -19.04 -5.71
C ALA A 195 14.87 -18.95 -5.88
N THR A 196 15.51 -17.94 -5.29
CA THR A 196 16.97 -17.79 -5.39
C THR A 196 17.71 -18.82 -4.51
N ILE A 197 17.22 -19.06 -3.29
CA ILE A 197 17.92 -19.96 -2.35
C ILE A 197 17.72 -21.44 -2.74
N PHE A 198 16.52 -21.80 -3.18
CA PHE A 198 16.15 -23.20 -3.37
C PHE A 198 16.23 -23.70 -4.82
N HIS A 199 16.71 -22.91 -5.77
CA HIS A 199 16.77 -23.29 -7.19
C HIS A 199 17.55 -24.59 -7.46
N ALA A 200 18.57 -24.90 -6.65
CA ALA A 200 19.41 -26.08 -6.80
C ALA A 200 18.87 -27.32 -6.08
N TYR A 201 17.78 -27.21 -5.32
CA TYR A 201 17.18 -28.36 -4.62
C TYR A 201 16.29 -29.16 -5.56
N PRO A 202 16.20 -30.50 -5.35
CA PRO A 202 15.28 -31.33 -6.11
C PRO A 202 13.86 -30.80 -5.96
N LYS A 203 13.20 -30.61 -7.10
CA LYS A 203 11.80 -30.20 -7.12
C LYS A 203 10.97 -31.41 -6.71
N THR A 204 10.45 -31.41 -5.49
CA THR A 204 9.47 -32.40 -5.07
C THR A 204 8.14 -32.05 -5.70
N THR A 205 7.67 -32.94 -6.58
CA THR A 205 6.31 -32.94 -7.12
C THR A 205 5.26 -33.03 -6.03
#